data_16aaf2506c98ebdb17418e7f69afcbad
#
_entry.id   16aaf2506c98ebdb17418e7f69afcbad
#
_cell.length_a   1.000
_cell.length_b   1.000
_cell.length_c   1.000
_cell.angle_alpha   90.00
_cell.angle_beta   90.00
_cell.angle_gamma   90.00
#
_symmetry.space_group_name_H-M   'P 1'
#
loop_
_entity.id
_entity.type
_entity.pdbx_description
1 polymer ?
#
loop_
_entity_poly.entity_id
_entity_poly.type
_entity_poly.pdbx_seq_one_letter_code
_entity_poly.pdbx_strand_id
1 'polypeptide(L)'
;MSLLLRRLSHVVTFDGEDRELRDADILIEKGVVVAVGQDLPAENVGRVIDGTGLLALPGLINAHQHLYQGALRCLPEIQRAAIVPWLAGLGATGMKWWNDGQWTVEMIRRVSRAVLTESLLGGVTTTADQYYFFPGGRTEPYIEASIEAASEVGVRLHAGRGSMTLGRANGGTANDFTVQTVEEVLRHSVELIEKYHDPNPLAKVRVMLAPCGVSVDAPALFEEMAELAASYEGVRLHTHLYEKFDAQACQSMYGMTPWQFLVEHGWAGSRTWIAHVVDPPEVEIAAFAETGVGIAHLAAPDLRMGWGVAPIRRYLDAGVKVGFGTTGSASNDGSNMLGDLRVAALAHRPAIAEPNQWPSARELLGMATRGSAICLGRPDLGVIAPGMAADIACWDLRTVDRIGVHDPVEGLLMTGLSNIASLVLVAGEVLVEDGHPTRLDPDAVARAAREVIPAYF
;
A
#
# COMPACT_ATOMS: atom_id res chain seq x y z
N MET A 1 1.82 22.04 -17.67
CA MET A 1 1.80 21.27 -18.92
C MET A 1 0.39 20.72 -19.07
N SER A 2 -0.18 20.73 -20.28
CA SER A 2 -1.49 20.13 -20.57
C SER A 2 -1.29 18.85 -21.37
N LEU A 3 -2.10 17.83 -21.09
CA LEU A 3 -2.05 16.51 -21.71
C LEU A 3 -3.46 16.04 -22.03
N LEU A 4 -3.66 15.46 -23.19
CA LEU A 4 -4.91 14.80 -23.58
C LEU A 4 -4.65 13.31 -23.84
N LEU A 5 -5.26 12.45 -23.04
CA LEU A 5 -5.40 11.04 -23.39
C LEU A 5 -6.62 10.92 -24.29
N ARG A 6 -6.43 10.49 -25.52
CA ARG A 6 -7.48 10.50 -26.55
C ARG A 6 -7.92 9.11 -26.93
N ARG A 7 -9.23 8.89 -27.09
CA ARG A 7 -9.84 7.63 -27.56
C ARG A 7 -9.44 6.42 -26.72
N LEU A 8 -9.42 6.58 -25.39
CA LEU A 8 -9.26 5.43 -24.51
C LEU A 8 -10.42 4.46 -24.76
N SER A 9 -10.09 3.20 -25.13
CA SER A 9 -11.11 2.21 -25.50
C SER A 9 -12.06 1.90 -24.34
N HIS A 10 -11.57 1.97 -23.10
CA HIS A 10 -12.39 1.82 -21.91
C HIS A 10 -11.81 2.65 -20.75
N VAL A 11 -12.65 3.37 -20.03
CA VAL A 11 -12.29 4.16 -18.84
C VAL A 11 -13.21 3.74 -17.70
N VAL A 12 -12.65 3.27 -16.60
CA VAL A 12 -13.39 3.04 -15.34
C VAL A 12 -13.04 4.16 -14.40
N THR A 13 -14.02 4.95 -14.02
CA THR A 13 -13.78 6.19 -13.27
C THR A 13 -13.68 5.98 -11.78
N PHE A 14 -14.37 5.01 -11.22
CA PHE A 14 -14.61 4.82 -9.78
C PHE A 14 -15.13 6.09 -9.09
N ASP A 15 -15.80 6.97 -9.83
CA ASP A 15 -16.46 8.16 -9.29
C ASP A 15 -17.74 7.81 -8.50
N GLY A 16 -18.47 8.83 -8.04
CA GLY A 16 -19.68 8.61 -7.23
C GLY A 16 -20.82 7.87 -7.97
N GLU A 17 -20.73 7.77 -9.30
CA GLU A 17 -21.70 7.08 -10.17
C GLU A 17 -21.12 5.76 -10.72
N ASP A 18 -19.87 5.43 -10.40
CA ASP A 18 -19.12 4.26 -10.90
C ASP A 18 -19.18 4.13 -12.43
N ARG A 19 -18.99 5.26 -13.13
CA ARG A 19 -19.13 5.33 -14.60
C ARG A 19 -18.06 4.53 -15.31
N GLU A 20 -18.46 3.83 -16.35
CA GLU A 20 -17.58 3.21 -17.35
C GLU A 20 -17.85 3.84 -18.72
N LEU A 21 -16.80 4.39 -19.31
CA LEU A 21 -16.90 5.12 -20.57
C LEU A 21 -16.13 4.37 -21.66
N ARG A 22 -16.63 4.45 -22.90
CA ARG A 22 -15.96 3.89 -24.08
C ARG A 22 -15.57 5.01 -25.03
N ASP A 23 -14.43 4.82 -25.72
CA ASP A 23 -13.88 5.79 -26.70
C ASP A 23 -13.82 7.20 -26.11
N ALA A 24 -13.37 7.28 -24.83
CA ALA A 24 -13.36 8.50 -24.05
C ALA A 24 -11.99 9.18 -24.04
N ASP A 25 -12.02 10.48 -23.88
CA ASP A 25 -10.85 11.34 -23.71
C ASP A 25 -10.72 11.76 -22.23
N ILE A 26 -9.49 12.00 -21.76
CA ILE A 26 -9.21 12.61 -20.46
C ILE A 26 -8.28 13.81 -20.70
N LEU A 27 -8.77 15.01 -20.38
CA LEU A 27 -7.99 16.23 -20.43
C LEU A 27 -7.37 16.52 -19.06
N ILE A 28 -6.08 16.77 -19.06
CA ILE A 28 -5.28 16.99 -17.85
C ILE A 28 -4.55 18.31 -17.95
N GLU A 29 -4.65 19.13 -16.90
CA GLU A 29 -3.89 20.38 -16.77
C GLU A 29 -3.31 20.52 -15.38
N LYS A 30 -2.04 20.93 -15.29
CA LYS A 30 -1.35 21.16 -13.99
C LYS A 30 -1.47 20.01 -12.98
N GLY A 31 -1.48 18.78 -13.47
CA GLY A 31 -1.55 17.58 -12.64
C GLY A 31 -2.95 17.17 -12.18
N VAL A 32 -3.98 17.83 -12.67
CA VAL A 32 -5.40 17.61 -12.33
C VAL A 32 -6.18 17.20 -13.58
N VAL A 33 -7.12 16.29 -13.43
CA VAL A 33 -8.11 15.97 -14.47
C VAL A 33 -9.05 17.17 -14.60
N VAL A 34 -9.17 17.72 -15.81
CA VAL A 34 -10.04 18.88 -16.10
C VAL A 34 -11.38 18.44 -16.67
N ALA A 35 -11.34 17.45 -17.57
CA ALA A 35 -12.54 16.91 -18.21
C ALA A 35 -12.36 15.44 -18.54
N VAL A 36 -13.48 14.70 -18.54
CA VAL A 36 -13.60 13.31 -19.00
C VAL A 36 -14.83 13.21 -19.88
N GLY A 37 -14.68 12.73 -21.12
CA GLY A 37 -15.80 12.61 -22.05
C GLY A 37 -15.31 12.24 -23.44
N GLN A 38 -16.19 12.36 -24.44
CA GLN A 38 -15.83 12.11 -25.84
C GLN A 38 -15.53 13.43 -26.56
N ASP A 39 -14.68 13.37 -27.60
CA ASP A 39 -14.37 14.49 -28.49
C ASP A 39 -13.92 15.78 -27.77
N LEU A 40 -13.13 15.65 -26.69
CA LEU A 40 -12.61 16.81 -25.99
C LEU A 40 -11.69 17.65 -26.90
N PRO A 41 -11.71 19.00 -26.78
CA PRO A 41 -10.89 19.87 -27.62
C PRO A 41 -9.39 19.59 -27.40
N ALA A 42 -8.65 19.49 -28.51
CA ALA A 42 -7.20 19.32 -28.49
C ALA A 42 -6.42 20.62 -28.77
N GLU A 43 -7.13 21.73 -29.01
CA GLU A 43 -6.53 23.04 -29.28
C GLU A 43 -5.80 23.52 -28.02
N ASN A 44 -4.54 23.91 -28.20
CA ASN A 44 -3.64 24.37 -27.11
C ASN A 44 -3.22 23.30 -26.08
N VAL A 45 -3.44 22.00 -26.37
CA VAL A 45 -2.91 20.92 -25.57
C VAL A 45 -1.43 20.68 -25.90
N GLY A 46 -0.58 20.66 -24.88
CA GLY A 46 0.86 20.50 -25.07
C GLY A 46 1.28 19.12 -25.58
N ARG A 47 0.52 18.07 -25.24
CA ARG A 47 0.76 16.69 -25.67
C ARG A 47 -0.56 15.93 -25.82
N VAL A 48 -0.66 15.13 -26.88
CA VAL A 48 -1.77 14.18 -27.08
C VAL A 48 -1.19 12.76 -27.11
N ILE A 49 -1.78 11.86 -26.35
CA ILE A 49 -1.43 10.42 -26.34
C ILE A 49 -2.66 9.67 -26.86
N ASP A 50 -2.46 8.82 -27.87
CA ASP A 50 -3.50 7.93 -28.39
C ASP A 50 -3.73 6.76 -27.43
N GLY A 51 -4.92 6.67 -26.87
CA GLY A 51 -5.36 5.64 -25.95
C GLY A 51 -6.10 4.46 -26.60
N THR A 52 -6.11 4.39 -27.94
CA THR A 52 -6.78 3.31 -28.68
C THR A 52 -6.27 1.94 -28.24
N GLY A 53 -7.18 1.09 -27.77
CA GLY A 53 -6.86 -0.24 -27.24
C GLY A 53 -6.50 -0.26 -25.75
N LEU A 54 -6.45 0.88 -25.08
CA LEU A 54 -6.13 0.93 -23.66
C LEU A 54 -7.39 0.92 -22.78
N LEU A 55 -7.29 0.19 -21.66
CA LEU A 55 -8.17 0.30 -20.49
C LEU A 55 -7.50 1.24 -19.49
N ALA A 56 -8.17 2.32 -19.12
CA ALA A 56 -7.71 3.28 -18.12
C ALA A 56 -8.47 3.13 -16.80
N LEU A 57 -7.71 3.14 -15.70
CA LEU A 57 -8.19 3.18 -14.32
C LEU A 57 -7.51 4.34 -13.60
N PRO A 58 -8.06 4.82 -12.45
CA PRO A 58 -7.23 5.56 -11.51
C PRO A 58 -5.98 4.77 -11.15
N GLY A 59 -4.87 5.42 -10.97
CA GLY A 59 -3.65 4.77 -10.50
C GLY A 59 -3.91 3.98 -9.23
N LEU A 60 -3.38 2.76 -9.17
CA LEU A 60 -3.55 1.88 -8.02
C LEU A 60 -2.86 2.48 -6.80
N ILE A 61 -3.46 2.28 -5.63
CA ILE A 61 -2.99 2.78 -4.34
C ILE A 61 -2.73 1.61 -3.41
N ASN A 62 -1.46 1.40 -3.08
CA ASN A 62 -1.03 0.38 -2.12
C ASN A 62 -1.15 0.95 -0.69
N ALA A 63 -2.18 0.53 0.04
CA ALA A 63 -2.48 1.05 1.37
C ALA A 63 -1.62 0.44 2.49
N HIS A 64 -0.76 -0.55 2.20
CA HIS A 64 0.15 -1.15 3.19
C HIS A 64 1.31 -1.87 2.52
N GLN A 65 2.53 -1.45 2.85
CA GLN A 65 3.78 -1.98 2.33
C GLN A 65 4.92 -1.85 3.35
N HIS A 66 5.98 -2.67 3.19
CA HIS A 66 7.27 -2.56 3.86
C HIS A 66 8.38 -2.59 2.81
N LEU A 67 8.76 -1.43 2.26
CA LEU A 67 9.67 -1.32 1.11
C LEU A 67 11.02 -1.99 1.36
N TYR A 68 11.58 -1.84 2.57
CA TYR A 68 12.87 -2.44 2.93
C TYR A 68 12.90 -3.96 2.81
N GLN A 69 11.74 -4.62 2.94
CA GLN A 69 11.64 -6.08 2.81
C GLN A 69 11.86 -6.58 1.38
N GLY A 70 11.97 -5.68 0.41
CA GLY A 70 12.43 -6.04 -0.94
C GLY A 70 13.80 -6.72 -0.96
N ALA A 71 14.65 -6.46 0.04
CA ALA A 71 15.93 -7.15 0.23
C ALA A 71 15.78 -8.59 0.79
N LEU A 72 14.61 -8.96 1.29
CA LEU A 72 14.35 -10.16 2.08
C LEU A 72 13.40 -11.14 1.37
N ARG A 73 13.27 -11.02 0.05
CA ARG A 73 12.41 -11.89 -0.77
C ARG A 73 12.89 -13.32 -0.75
N CYS A 74 11.96 -14.24 -0.63
CA CYS A 74 12.21 -15.67 -0.75
C CYS A 74 13.36 -16.18 0.14
N LEU A 75 13.56 -15.59 1.33
CA LEU A 75 14.55 -16.08 2.29
C LEU A 75 14.27 -17.56 2.63
N PRO A 76 15.23 -18.48 2.38
CA PRO A 76 15.00 -19.91 2.57
C PRO A 76 14.53 -20.28 3.99
N GLU A 77 15.04 -19.59 5.00
CA GLU A 77 14.80 -19.86 6.43
C GLU A 77 13.35 -19.56 6.84
N ILE A 78 12.65 -18.68 6.09
CA ILE A 78 11.29 -18.24 6.44
C ILE A 78 10.21 -18.66 5.42
N GLN A 79 10.59 -19.34 4.31
CA GLN A 79 9.63 -19.71 3.26
C GLN A 79 8.52 -20.65 3.73
N ARG A 80 8.79 -21.51 4.69
CA ARG A 80 7.83 -22.48 5.26
C ARG A 80 7.71 -22.32 6.77
N ALA A 81 7.80 -21.10 7.25
CA ALA A 81 7.75 -20.79 8.67
C ALA A 81 6.37 -20.23 9.06
N ALA A 82 5.82 -20.72 10.18
CA ALA A 82 4.71 -20.03 10.84
C ALA A 82 5.20 -18.71 11.44
N ILE A 83 4.28 -17.82 11.85
CA ILE A 83 4.58 -16.43 12.22
C ILE A 83 5.73 -16.30 13.25
N VAL A 84 5.76 -17.06 14.31
CA VAL A 84 6.79 -16.93 15.36
C VAL A 84 8.19 -17.30 14.85
N PRO A 85 8.44 -18.47 14.22
CA PRO A 85 9.72 -18.76 13.59
C PRO A 85 10.01 -17.84 12.39
N TRP A 86 9.01 -17.34 11.68
CA TRP A 86 9.17 -16.36 10.61
C TRP A 86 9.75 -15.03 11.15
N LEU A 87 9.15 -14.46 12.20
CA LEU A 87 9.65 -13.26 12.88
C LEU A 87 11.07 -13.46 13.43
N ALA A 88 11.35 -14.65 13.99
CA ALA A 88 12.68 -14.97 14.50
C ALA A 88 13.73 -15.01 13.37
N GLY A 89 13.41 -15.66 12.24
CA GLY A 89 14.30 -15.75 11.09
C GLY A 89 14.54 -14.38 10.43
N LEU A 90 13.49 -13.60 10.26
CA LEU A 90 13.59 -12.23 9.73
C LEU A 90 14.48 -11.35 10.63
N GLY A 91 14.23 -11.38 11.95
CA GLY A 91 15.02 -10.63 12.91
C GLY A 91 16.49 -11.07 12.95
N ALA A 92 16.75 -12.39 12.88
CA ALA A 92 18.10 -12.93 12.85
C ALA A 92 18.88 -12.49 11.59
N THR A 93 18.23 -12.52 10.43
CA THR A 93 18.83 -12.05 9.17
C THR A 93 19.15 -10.57 9.24
N GLY A 94 18.21 -9.73 9.67
CA GLY A 94 18.42 -8.31 9.81
C GLY A 94 19.53 -7.95 10.80
N MET A 95 19.58 -8.64 11.96
CA MET A 95 20.64 -8.49 12.95
C MET A 95 22.00 -8.88 12.38
N LYS A 96 22.07 -10.00 11.63
CA LYS A 96 23.31 -10.43 10.99
C LYS A 96 23.81 -9.37 10.00
N TRP A 97 22.97 -8.90 9.11
CA TRP A 97 23.34 -7.89 8.11
C TRP A 97 23.76 -6.57 8.74
N TRP A 98 23.12 -6.17 9.85
CA TRP A 98 23.51 -4.99 10.59
C TRP A 98 24.88 -5.15 11.25
N ASN A 99 25.16 -6.29 11.92
CA ASN A 99 26.44 -6.57 12.52
C ASN A 99 27.58 -6.64 11.49
N ASP A 100 27.28 -7.11 10.28
CA ASP A 100 28.21 -7.19 9.16
C ASP A 100 28.37 -5.83 8.43
N GLY A 101 27.69 -4.75 8.90
CA GLY A 101 27.71 -3.42 8.28
C GLY A 101 26.98 -3.34 6.93
N GLN A 102 26.12 -4.31 6.64
CA GLN A 102 25.40 -4.40 5.38
C GLN A 102 24.00 -3.78 5.44
N TRP A 103 23.41 -3.62 6.63
CA TRP A 103 22.14 -2.90 6.81
C TRP A 103 22.39 -1.41 6.86
N THR A 104 22.31 -0.75 5.73
CA THR A 104 22.69 0.66 5.56
C THR A 104 21.54 1.50 5.00
N VAL A 105 21.58 2.81 5.21
CA VAL A 105 20.66 3.77 4.61
C VAL A 105 20.65 3.65 3.09
N GLU A 106 21.82 3.46 2.47
CA GLU A 106 21.94 3.28 1.02
C GLU A 106 21.29 1.97 0.54
N MET A 107 21.40 0.89 1.32
CA MET A 107 20.65 -0.35 1.03
C MET A 107 19.14 -0.08 1.01
N ILE A 108 18.62 0.58 2.04
CA ILE A 108 17.19 0.91 2.12
C ILE A 108 16.77 1.76 0.91
N ARG A 109 17.53 2.80 0.56
CA ARG A 109 17.22 3.68 -0.58
C ARG A 109 17.15 2.89 -1.89
N ARG A 110 18.16 2.08 -2.20
CA ARG A 110 18.23 1.32 -3.46
C ARG A 110 17.17 0.23 -3.54
N VAL A 111 16.91 -0.46 -2.44
CA VAL A 111 15.86 -1.48 -2.36
C VAL A 111 14.47 -0.86 -2.49
N SER A 112 14.19 0.22 -1.75
CA SER A 112 12.91 0.95 -1.85
C SER A 112 12.67 1.44 -3.28
N ARG A 113 13.71 1.98 -3.95
CA ARG A 113 13.63 2.39 -5.36
C ARG A 113 13.27 1.23 -6.29
N ALA A 114 13.86 0.05 -6.07
CA ALA A 114 13.56 -1.13 -6.89
C ALA A 114 12.12 -1.60 -6.68
N VAL A 115 11.65 -1.69 -5.43
CA VAL A 115 10.27 -2.09 -5.10
C VAL A 115 9.26 -1.08 -5.64
N LEU A 116 9.51 0.21 -5.51
CA LEU A 116 8.64 1.26 -6.04
C LEU A 116 8.62 1.27 -7.58
N THR A 117 9.75 0.96 -8.24
CA THR A 117 9.80 0.82 -9.71
C THR A 117 8.96 -0.37 -10.17
N GLU A 118 9.07 -1.53 -9.49
CA GLU A 118 8.23 -2.70 -9.76
C GLU A 118 6.74 -2.36 -9.59
N SER A 119 6.38 -1.70 -8.48
CA SER A 119 5.01 -1.30 -8.20
C SER A 119 4.48 -0.31 -9.24
N LEU A 120 5.27 0.69 -9.65
CA LEU A 120 4.92 1.66 -10.69
C LEU A 120 4.65 0.97 -12.03
N LEU A 121 5.48 0.02 -12.43
CA LEU A 121 5.26 -0.80 -13.63
C LEU A 121 3.94 -1.58 -13.57
N GLY A 122 3.51 -1.98 -12.37
CA GLY A 122 2.20 -2.60 -12.11
C GLY A 122 1.04 -1.61 -12.02
N GLY A 123 1.25 -0.32 -12.27
CA GLY A 123 0.20 0.71 -12.24
C GLY A 123 -0.02 1.36 -10.87
N VAL A 124 0.82 1.09 -9.87
CA VAL A 124 0.72 1.72 -8.54
C VAL A 124 1.32 3.12 -8.57
N THR A 125 0.53 4.12 -8.21
CA THR A 125 0.92 5.53 -8.21
C THR A 125 1.17 6.09 -6.81
N THR A 126 0.62 5.43 -5.78
CA THR A 126 0.73 5.82 -4.37
C THR A 126 0.99 4.59 -3.51
N THR A 127 1.93 4.68 -2.57
CA THR A 127 2.27 3.60 -1.64
C THR A 127 2.30 4.13 -0.20
N ALA A 128 1.71 3.39 0.74
CA ALA A 128 1.90 3.58 2.17
C ALA A 128 2.95 2.60 2.68
N ASP A 129 4.11 3.12 3.05
CA ASP A 129 5.26 2.34 3.54
C ASP A 129 5.34 2.44 5.06
N GLN A 130 5.25 1.32 5.76
CA GLN A 130 5.46 1.24 7.20
C GLN A 130 6.87 0.71 7.48
N TYR A 131 7.79 1.61 7.79
CA TYR A 131 9.15 1.24 8.18
C TYR A 131 9.24 1.09 9.70
N TYR A 132 9.52 -0.10 10.23
CA TYR A 132 9.55 -0.38 11.67
C TYR A 132 10.81 -1.10 12.17
N PHE A 133 11.74 -1.46 11.30
CA PHE A 133 12.93 -2.21 11.68
C PHE A 133 14.14 -1.30 11.90
N PHE A 134 14.43 -0.97 13.16
CA PHE A 134 15.54 -0.12 13.59
C PHE A 134 16.58 -0.93 14.35
N PRO A 135 17.58 -1.53 13.65
CA PRO A 135 18.57 -2.40 14.28
C PRO A 135 19.38 -1.66 15.34
N GLY A 136 19.67 -2.35 16.46
CA GLY A 136 20.35 -1.77 17.61
C GLY A 136 19.54 -0.71 18.34
N GLY A 137 18.23 -0.59 18.07
CA GLY A 137 17.35 0.42 18.64
C GLY A 137 17.68 1.86 18.20
N ARG A 138 18.46 2.04 17.14
CA ARG A 138 18.95 3.35 16.71
C ARG A 138 18.08 3.94 15.60
N THR A 139 17.71 5.20 15.77
CA THR A 139 17.07 5.97 14.70
C THR A 139 18.12 6.37 13.67
N GLU A 140 18.02 5.79 12.49
CA GLU A 140 18.80 6.13 11.31
C GLU A 140 17.84 6.63 10.22
N PRO A 141 18.27 7.41 9.23
CA PRO A 141 17.40 8.02 8.22
C PRO A 141 16.89 7.03 7.17
N TYR A 142 16.34 5.89 7.63
CA TYR A 142 15.82 4.84 6.76
C TYR A 142 14.50 5.24 6.09
N ILE A 143 13.64 5.98 6.80
CA ILE A 143 12.37 6.47 6.26
C ILE A 143 12.63 7.56 5.22
N GLU A 144 13.57 8.44 5.51
CA GLU A 144 14.03 9.48 4.57
C GLU A 144 14.59 8.85 3.29
N ALA A 145 15.32 7.75 3.39
CA ALA A 145 15.83 7.01 2.24
C ALA A 145 14.69 6.47 1.35
N SER A 146 13.58 6.01 1.95
CA SER A 146 12.37 5.62 1.22
C SER A 146 11.68 6.81 0.57
N ILE A 147 11.64 7.98 1.23
CA ILE A 147 11.11 9.24 0.66
C ILE A 147 11.94 9.69 -0.54
N GLU A 148 13.27 9.65 -0.44
CA GLU A 148 14.18 9.95 -1.55
C GLU A 148 13.94 9.01 -2.73
N ALA A 149 13.85 7.70 -2.47
CA ALA A 149 13.56 6.69 -3.49
C ALA A 149 12.23 6.96 -4.20
N ALA A 150 11.17 7.32 -3.46
CA ALA A 150 9.88 7.66 -4.04
C ALA A 150 9.94 8.92 -4.93
N SER A 151 10.73 9.92 -4.53
CA SER A 151 10.99 11.13 -5.32
C SER A 151 11.72 10.80 -6.63
N GLU A 152 12.73 9.93 -6.59
CA GLU A 152 13.48 9.48 -7.78
C GLU A 152 12.55 8.75 -8.78
N VAL A 153 11.70 7.86 -8.27
CA VAL A 153 10.72 7.12 -9.09
C VAL A 153 9.59 8.04 -9.58
N GLY A 154 9.22 9.04 -8.78
CA GLY A 154 8.18 10.03 -9.10
C GLY A 154 6.79 9.71 -8.52
N VAL A 155 6.66 8.63 -7.75
CA VAL A 155 5.41 8.18 -7.13
C VAL A 155 5.11 8.96 -5.84
N ARG A 156 3.87 8.82 -5.35
CA ARG A 156 3.49 9.34 -4.04
C ARG A 156 3.82 8.34 -2.95
N LEU A 157 4.24 8.86 -1.78
CA LEU A 157 4.55 8.05 -0.61
C LEU A 157 3.83 8.58 0.62
N HIS A 158 3.14 7.70 1.34
CA HIS A 158 2.79 7.88 2.73
C HIS A 158 3.88 7.21 3.57
N ALA A 159 4.81 8.01 4.10
CA ALA A 159 5.97 7.54 4.84
C ALA A 159 5.58 7.26 6.29
N GLY A 160 5.59 6.00 6.69
CA GLY A 160 5.17 5.52 8.00
C GLY A 160 6.33 5.46 8.98
N ARG A 161 6.25 6.25 10.06
CA ARG A 161 7.12 6.09 11.22
C ARG A 161 6.61 4.89 12.03
N GLY A 162 7.08 3.71 11.65
CA GLY A 162 6.86 2.48 12.41
C GLY A 162 7.83 2.35 13.58
N SER A 163 7.56 1.42 14.50
CA SER A 163 8.35 1.25 15.71
C SER A 163 8.23 -0.15 16.28
N MET A 164 9.12 -0.46 17.21
CA MET A 164 8.99 -1.52 18.21
C MET A 164 9.51 -0.95 19.52
N THR A 165 8.65 -0.79 20.52
CA THR A 165 9.00 -0.18 21.82
C THR A 165 8.81 -1.13 22.99
N LEU A 166 8.26 -2.33 22.76
CA LEU A 166 8.00 -3.33 23.79
C LEU A 166 8.63 -4.68 23.43
N GLY A 167 9.84 -4.89 23.93
CA GLY A 167 10.62 -6.11 23.72
C GLY A 167 10.22 -7.26 24.63
N ARG A 168 10.77 -8.45 24.34
CA ARG A 168 10.54 -9.67 25.12
C ARG A 168 11.00 -9.53 26.57
N ALA A 169 12.10 -8.80 26.81
CA ALA A 169 12.60 -8.54 28.15
C ALA A 169 11.60 -7.75 29.02
N ASN A 170 10.67 -7.02 28.39
CA ASN A 170 9.67 -6.18 29.07
C ASN A 170 8.23 -6.69 28.88
N GLY A 171 8.05 -7.97 28.51
CA GLY A 171 6.75 -8.61 28.40
C GLY A 171 6.05 -8.47 27.03
N GLY A 172 6.70 -7.85 26.06
CA GLY A 172 6.22 -7.79 24.68
C GLY A 172 6.68 -8.96 23.82
N THR A 173 6.47 -8.86 22.52
CA THR A 173 6.86 -9.89 21.54
C THR A 173 7.96 -9.44 20.58
N ALA A 174 8.34 -8.16 20.58
CA ALA A 174 9.40 -7.63 19.73
C ALA A 174 10.77 -8.23 20.08
N ASN A 175 11.66 -8.28 19.08
CA ASN A 175 13.06 -8.61 19.33
C ASN A 175 13.74 -7.44 20.05
N ASP A 176 14.30 -7.67 21.24
CA ASP A 176 14.94 -6.62 22.07
C ASP A 176 16.02 -5.84 21.33
N PHE A 177 16.64 -6.44 20.31
CA PHE A 177 17.63 -5.79 19.44
C PHE A 177 17.05 -4.61 18.62
N THR A 178 15.76 -4.56 18.38
CA THR A 178 15.10 -3.52 17.57
C THR A 178 14.31 -2.50 18.40
N VAL A 179 14.32 -2.67 19.73
CA VAL A 179 13.51 -1.84 20.63
C VAL A 179 14.07 -0.44 20.77
N GLN A 180 13.19 0.53 20.57
CA GLN A 180 13.44 1.96 20.78
C GLN A 180 12.67 2.47 22.02
N THR A 181 13.04 3.63 22.55
CA THR A 181 12.22 4.29 23.57
C THR A 181 11.04 5.02 22.94
N VAL A 182 9.94 5.16 23.68
CA VAL A 182 8.77 5.94 23.26
C VAL A 182 9.18 7.37 22.91
N GLU A 183 9.98 8.01 23.75
CA GLU A 183 10.49 9.37 23.54
C GLU A 183 11.25 9.52 22.20
N GLU A 184 12.13 8.59 21.89
CA GLU A 184 12.88 8.61 20.63
C GLU A 184 11.98 8.46 19.41
N VAL A 185 10.98 7.55 19.49
CA VAL A 185 10.01 7.36 18.42
C VAL A 185 9.20 8.63 18.17
N LEU A 186 8.69 9.26 19.22
CA LEU A 186 7.89 10.49 19.12
C LEU A 186 8.72 11.67 18.61
N ARG A 187 9.93 11.86 19.12
CA ARG A 187 10.86 12.90 18.64
C ARG A 187 11.09 12.78 17.13
N HIS A 188 11.46 11.59 16.66
CA HIS A 188 11.69 11.36 15.23
C HIS A 188 10.40 11.49 14.41
N SER A 189 9.23 11.13 14.97
CA SER A 189 7.94 11.35 14.33
C SER A 189 7.69 12.84 14.05
N VAL A 190 7.94 13.70 15.02
CA VAL A 190 7.82 15.17 14.88
C VAL A 190 8.79 15.68 13.82
N GLU A 191 10.05 15.26 13.86
CA GLU A 191 11.08 15.66 12.87
C GLU A 191 10.66 15.29 11.43
N LEU A 192 10.12 14.09 11.22
CA LEU A 192 9.62 13.65 9.91
C LEU A 192 8.40 14.46 9.47
N ILE A 193 7.44 14.72 10.39
CA ILE A 193 6.24 15.49 10.06
C ILE A 193 6.64 16.91 9.66
N GLU A 194 7.43 17.60 10.48
CA GLU A 194 7.83 18.99 10.23
C GLU A 194 8.65 19.15 8.93
N LYS A 195 9.43 18.12 8.56
CA LYS A 195 10.30 18.18 7.39
C LYS A 195 9.62 17.76 6.08
N TYR A 196 8.73 16.76 6.13
CA TYR A 196 8.26 16.07 4.91
C TYR A 196 6.75 16.04 4.73
N HIS A 197 5.96 16.25 5.81
CA HIS A 197 4.52 16.13 5.70
C HIS A 197 3.91 17.34 4.97
N ASP A 198 3.21 17.05 3.87
CA ASP A 198 2.44 18.06 3.14
C ASP A 198 0.93 17.69 3.20
N PRO A 199 0.10 18.45 3.95
CA PRO A 199 -1.34 18.18 4.04
C PRO A 199 -2.13 18.61 2.80
N ASN A 200 -1.52 19.39 1.90
CA ASN A 200 -2.21 19.94 0.74
C ASN A 200 -2.69 18.87 -0.25
N PRO A 201 -3.72 19.14 -1.05
CA PRO A 201 -4.08 18.32 -2.20
C PRO A 201 -2.89 18.16 -3.16
N LEU A 202 -2.81 17.02 -3.84
CA LEU A 202 -1.74 16.64 -4.77
C LEU A 202 -0.37 16.43 -4.13
N ALA A 203 -0.24 16.53 -2.80
CA ALA A 203 1.02 16.29 -2.09
C ALA A 203 1.68 14.96 -2.50
N LYS A 204 2.98 14.99 -2.76
CA LYS A 204 3.77 13.79 -3.12
C LYS A 204 4.15 12.98 -1.89
N VAL A 205 4.35 13.62 -0.74
CA VAL A 205 4.74 12.95 0.51
C VAL A 205 3.78 13.34 1.63
N ARG A 206 3.29 12.35 2.34
CA ARG A 206 2.64 12.50 3.64
C ARG A 206 3.31 11.59 4.65
N VAL A 207 3.34 12.01 5.90
CA VAL A 207 3.83 11.20 7.02
C VAL A 207 2.64 10.60 7.75
N MET A 208 2.78 9.35 8.19
CA MET A 208 1.84 8.65 9.05
C MET A 208 2.56 8.09 10.27
N LEU A 209 1.87 7.99 11.40
CA LEU A 209 2.35 7.34 12.60
C LEU A 209 1.90 5.88 12.58
N ALA A 210 2.87 4.97 12.62
CA ALA A 210 2.59 3.60 12.25
C ALA A 210 3.33 2.58 13.14
N PRO A 211 3.04 2.53 14.47
CA PRO A 211 3.60 1.50 15.36
C PRO A 211 3.32 0.11 14.77
N CYS A 212 4.24 -0.83 15.00
CA CYS A 212 4.17 -2.12 14.32
C CYS A 212 2.96 -2.94 14.78
N GLY A 213 2.61 -2.92 16.07
CA GLY A 213 1.43 -3.66 16.53
C GLY A 213 1.28 -3.68 18.05
N VAL A 214 0.12 -4.09 18.51
CA VAL A 214 -0.30 -4.03 19.92
C VAL A 214 0.52 -4.90 20.87
N SER A 215 1.26 -5.88 20.36
CA SER A 215 2.11 -6.77 21.18
C SER A 215 3.61 -6.42 21.13
N VAL A 216 4.00 -5.49 20.25
CA VAL A 216 5.40 -5.10 20.02
C VAL A 216 5.66 -3.63 20.34
N ASP A 217 4.62 -2.85 20.58
CA ASP A 217 4.71 -1.46 20.99
C ASP A 217 3.99 -1.21 22.32
N ALA A 218 4.53 -0.30 23.12
CA ALA A 218 3.99 0.03 24.44
C ALA A 218 2.65 0.78 24.31
N PRO A 219 1.66 0.53 25.20
CA PRO A 219 0.38 1.25 25.21
C PRO A 219 0.54 2.78 25.22
N ALA A 220 1.46 3.32 26.01
CA ALA A 220 1.74 4.75 26.05
C ALA A 220 2.13 5.35 24.69
N LEU A 221 2.80 4.57 23.82
CA LEU A 221 3.12 5.05 22.47
C LEU A 221 1.86 5.25 21.63
N PHE A 222 0.87 4.36 21.74
CA PHE A 222 -0.40 4.50 21.02
C PHE A 222 -1.14 5.77 21.46
N GLU A 223 -1.23 6.05 22.77
CA GLU A 223 -1.85 7.26 23.29
C GLU A 223 -1.15 8.53 22.78
N GLU A 224 0.15 8.61 22.93
CA GLU A 224 0.96 9.76 22.49
C GLU A 224 0.90 9.97 20.97
N MET A 225 0.88 8.87 20.17
CA MET A 225 0.72 8.97 18.72
C MET A 225 -0.68 9.43 18.32
N ALA A 226 -1.74 9.04 19.04
CA ALA A 226 -3.09 9.53 18.78
C ALA A 226 -3.18 11.05 19.00
N GLU A 227 -2.60 11.56 20.11
CA GLU A 227 -2.52 12.98 20.42
C GLU A 227 -1.66 13.75 19.39
N LEU A 228 -0.48 13.19 19.04
CA LEU A 228 0.41 13.78 18.06
C LEU A 228 -0.26 13.90 16.69
N ALA A 229 -0.93 12.83 16.21
CA ALA A 229 -1.66 12.85 14.96
C ALA A 229 -2.82 13.86 14.97
N ALA A 230 -3.44 14.10 16.12
CA ALA A 230 -4.49 15.10 16.26
C ALA A 230 -3.96 16.54 16.14
N SER A 231 -2.68 16.76 16.45
CA SER A 231 -2.03 18.08 16.42
C SER A 231 -1.60 18.53 15.01
N TYR A 232 -1.59 17.62 14.02
CA TYR A 232 -1.18 17.92 12.65
C TYR A 232 -2.28 17.57 11.64
N GLU A 233 -2.58 18.51 10.74
CA GLU A 233 -3.55 18.29 9.67
C GLU A 233 -3.07 17.18 8.72
N GLY A 234 -3.93 16.20 8.41
CA GLY A 234 -3.64 15.15 7.43
C GLY A 234 -2.71 14.04 7.91
N VAL A 235 -2.10 14.13 9.09
CA VAL A 235 -1.36 13.02 9.69
C VAL A 235 -2.33 11.94 10.12
N ARG A 236 -2.03 10.69 9.77
CA ARG A 236 -2.90 9.54 9.99
C ARG A 236 -2.21 8.47 10.83
N LEU A 237 -3.01 7.54 11.34
CA LEU A 237 -2.62 6.43 12.20
C LEU A 237 -2.76 5.12 11.45
N HIS A 238 -1.75 4.25 11.56
CA HIS A 238 -1.72 2.95 10.92
C HIS A 238 -1.03 1.90 11.78
N THR A 239 -1.54 0.65 11.80
CA THR A 239 -0.90 -0.47 12.48
C THR A 239 -1.39 -1.80 11.92
N HIS A 240 -0.72 -2.91 12.23
CA HIS A 240 -1.23 -4.27 11.99
C HIS A 240 -2.22 -4.66 13.08
N LEU A 241 -3.24 -5.43 12.71
CA LEU A 241 -4.22 -5.94 13.64
C LEU A 241 -4.85 -7.25 13.13
N TYR A 242 -5.09 -8.20 14.03
CA TYR A 242 -5.69 -9.50 13.72
C TYR A 242 -4.89 -10.32 12.70
N GLU A 243 -3.57 -10.36 12.90
CA GLU A 243 -2.64 -11.28 12.21
C GLU A 243 -2.69 -12.70 12.81
N LYS A 244 -3.80 -13.10 13.42
CA LYS A 244 -4.08 -14.38 14.05
C LYS A 244 -3.35 -14.62 15.39
N PHE A 245 -2.09 -14.24 15.55
CA PHE A 245 -1.33 -14.43 16.81
C PHE A 245 -1.49 -13.26 17.79
N ASP A 246 -1.70 -12.07 17.28
CA ASP A 246 -1.77 -10.82 18.07
C ASP A 246 -3.02 -10.76 18.96
N ALA A 247 -4.13 -11.36 18.53
CA ALA A 247 -5.35 -11.47 19.34
C ALA A 247 -5.08 -12.25 20.65
N GLN A 248 -4.34 -13.36 20.57
CA GLN A 248 -3.96 -14.12 21.75
C GLN A 248 -2.94 -13.37 22.62
N ALA A 249 -1.97 -12.71 22.00
CA ALA A 249 -0.98 -11.91 22.70
C ALA A 249 -1.65 -10.74 23.46
N CYS A 250 -2.52 -9.99 22.78
CA CYS A 250 -3.26 -8.87 23.36
C CYS A 250 -4.15 -9.31 24.53
N GLN A 251 -4.88 -10.42 24.36
CA GLN A 251 -5.68 -11.00 25.44
C GLN A 251 -4.81 -11.41 26.65
N SER A 252 -3.64 -11.98 26.42
CA SER A 252 -2.73 -12.39 27.49
C SER A 252 -2.06 -11.23 28.20
N MET A 253 -1.72 -10.16 27.46
CA MET A 253 -1.01 -8.98 27.99
C MET A 253 -1.95 -8.01 28.68
N TYR A 254 -3.15 -7.77 28.09
CA TYR A 254 -4.01 -6.67 28.47
C TYR A 254 -5.43 -7.12 28.87
N GLY A 255 -5.82 -8.38 28.66
CA GLY A 255 -7.15 -8.90 28.97
C GLY A 255 -8.25 -8.41 28.03
N MET A 256 -7.89 -7.92 26.84
CA MET A 256 -8.81 -7.34 25.85
C MET A 256 -8.50 -7.81 24.43
N THR A 257 -9.42 -7.55 23.49
CA THR A 257 -9.17 -7.77 22.07
C THR A 257 -8.25 -6.67 21.50
N PRO A 258 -7.56 -6.92 20.36
CA PRO A 258 -6.78 -5.89 19.68
C PRO A 258 -7.57 -4.64 19.32
N TRP A 259 -8.86 -4.77 18.93
CA TRP A 259 -9.72 -3.63 18.66
C TRP A 259 -10.06 -2.84 19.94
N GLN A 260 -10.41 -3.53 21.03
CA GLN A 260 -10.65 -2.88 22.31
C GLN A 260 -9.42 -2.09 22.79
N PHE A 261 -8.22 -2.64 22.58
CA PHE A 261 -6.97 -1.92 22.84
C PHE A 261 -6.89 -0.62 22.02
N LEU A 262 -7.15 -0.67 20.71
CA LEU A 262 -7.13 0.54 19.88
C LEU A 262 -8.17 1.57 20.31
N VAL A 263 -9.38 1.13 20.71
CA VAL A 263 -10.43 2.03 21.23
C VAL A 263 -9.97 2.72 22.50
N GLU A 264 -9.40 1.98 23.45
CA GLU A 264 -8.93 2.51 24.75
C GLU A 264 -7.82 3.56 24.58
N HIS A 265 -6.95 3.38 23.58
CA HIS A 265 -5.82 4.28 23.32
C HIS A 265 -6.09 5.34 22.23
N GLY A 266 -7.35 5.64 21.92
CA GLY A 266 -7.74 6.78 21.08
C GLY A 266 -7.58 6.56 19.55
N TRP A 267 -7.50 5.30 19.09
CA TRP A 267 -7.31 4.95 17.66
C TRP A 267 -8.61 4.67 16.92
N ALA A 268 -9.75 4.60 17.60
CA ALA A 268 -11.04 4.37 16.98
C ALA A 268 -11.54 5.62 16.24
N GLY A 269 -11.48 5.62 14.92
CA GLY A 269 -11.95 6.75 14.12
C GLY A 269 -11.44 6.78 12.68
N SER A 270 -12.00 7.68 11.90
CA SER A 270 -11.72 7.82 10.47
C SER A 270 -10.28 8.27 10.15
N ARG A 271 -9.50 8.69 11.16
CA ARG A 271 -8.07 9.01 11.02
C ARG A 271 -7.20 7.75 10.94
N THR A 272 -7.72 6.62 11.38
CA THR A 272 -7.02 5.34 11.47
C THR A 272 -7.38 4.41 10.33
N TRP A 273 -6.40 3.66 9.84
CA TRP A 273 -6.67 2.44 9.09
C TRP A 273 -5.71 1.34 9.55
N ILE A 274 -6.16 0.11 9.47
CA ILE A 274 -5.47 -1.06 10.00
C ILE A 274 -5.22 -2.09 8.90
N ALA A 275 -4.13 -2.82 9.00
CA ALA A 275 -3.74 -3.85 8.05
C ALA A 275 -4.20 -5.24 8.51
N HIS A 276 -4.46 -6.14 7.55
CA HIS A 276 -4.87 -7.54 7.72
C HIS A 276 -6.31 -7.72 8.17
N VAL A 277 -6.58 -7.73 9.46
CA VAL A 277 -7.89 -7.97 10.09
C VAL A 277 -8.52 -9.27 9.58
N VAL A 278 -7.79 -10.39 9.77
CA VAL A 278 -8.17 -11.68 9.16
C VAL A 278 -9.31 -12.35 9.90
N ASP A 279 -9.33 -12.31 11.22
CA ASP A 279 -10.31 -13.03 12.04
C ASP A 279 -10.78 -12.21 13.25
N PRO A 280 -11.44 -11.06 13.04
CA PRO A 280 -11.99 -10.27 14.14
C PRO A 280 -13.29 -10.93 14.67
N PRO A 281 -13.63 -10.71 15.95
CA PRO A 281 -14.96 -11.02 16.47
C PRO A 281 -16.07 -10.35 15.64
N GLU A 282 -17.16 -11.07 15.39
CA GLU A 282 -18.29 -10.57 14.57
C GLU A 282 -18.81 -9.20 15.02
N VAL A 283 -18.91 -9.04 16.33
CA VAL A 283 -19.45 -7.80 16.94
C VAL A 283 -18.57 -6.57 16.65
N GLU A 284 -17.31 -6.75 16.29
CA GLU A 284 -16.39 -5.63 16.02
C GLU A 284 -16.52 -5.12 14.59
N ILE A 285 -17.06 -5.91 13.66
CA ILE A 285 -17.24 -5.48 12.26
C ILE A 285 -18.19 -4.28 12.18
N ALA A 286 -19.27 -4.29 12.96
CA ALA A 286 -20.16 -3.14 13.05
C ALA A 286 -19.44 -1.91 13.64
N ALA A 287 -18.61 -2.11 14.67
CA ALA A 287 -17.85 -1.03 15.29
C ALA A 287 -16.81 -0.42 14.32
N PHE A 288 -16.21 -1.19 13.42
CA PHE A 288 -15.34 -0.66 12.37
C PHE A 288 -16.09 0.29 11.43
N ALA A 289 -17.32 -0.08 11.04
CA ALA A 289 -18.15 0.77 10.19
C ALA A 289 -18.61 2.04 10.92
N GLU A 290 -19.09 1.92 12.17
CA GLU A 290 -19.57 3.04 12.98
C GLU A 290 -18.49 4.07 13.29
N THR A 291 -17.25 3.64 13.57
CA THR A 291 -16.13 4.53 13.86
C THR A 291 -15.50 5.10 12.59
N GLY A 292 -15.75 4.50 11.43
CA GLY A 292 -15.18 4.91 10.15
C GLY A 292 -13.70 4.55 9.99
N VAL A 293 -13.18 3.62 10.81
CA VAL A 293 -11.83 3.09 10.62
C VAL A 293 -11.72 2.39 9.26
N GLY A 294 -10.58 2.55 8.58
CA GLY A 294 -10.29 1.86 7.32
C GLY A 294 -9.61 0.50 7.56
N ILE A 295 -9.74 -0.42 6.61
CA ILE A 295 -9.05 -1.71 6.62
C ILE A 295 -8.30 -1.87 5.30
N ALA A 296 -7.01 -2.18 5.34
CA ALA A 296 -6.25 -2.62 4.18
C ALA A 296 -6.31 -4.15 4.06
N HIS A 297 -6.97 -4.67 3.03
CA HIS A 297 -7.04 -6.10 2.75
C HIS A 297 -5.76 -6.60 2.10
N LEU A 298 -5.26 -7.76 2.56
CA LEU A 298 -3.93 -8.29 2.23
C LEU A 298 -4.00 -9.80 1.90
N ALA A 299 -4.80 -10.18 0.89
CA ALA A 299 -5.15 -11.57 0.62
C ALA A 299 -3.94 -12.50 0.38
N ALA A 300 -2.99 -12.08 -0.45
CA ALA A 300 -1.84 -12.93 -0.81
C ALA A 300 -0.91 -13.18 0.38
N PRO A 301 -0.46 -12.16 1.14
CA PRO A 301 0.38 -12.38 2.32
C PRO A 301 -0.34 -13.14 3.43
N ASP A 302 -1.63 -12.87 3.69
CA ASP A 302 -2.40 -13.59 4.71
C ASP A 302 -2.47 -15.09 4.42
N LEU A 303 -2.70 -15.46 3.17
CA LEU A 303 -2.67 -16.84 2.70
C LEU A 303 -1.28 -17.46 2.78
N ARG A 304 -0.24 -16.71 2.35
CA ARG A 304 1.14 -17.19 2.41
C ARG A 304 1.59 -17.46 3.85
N MET A 305 1.15 -16.63 4.79
CA MET A 305 1.42 -16.82 6.22
C MET A 305 0.52 -17.86 6.89
N GLY A 306 -0.47 -18.40 6.16
CA GLY A 306 -1.40 -19.40 6.68
C GLY A 306 -2.39 -18.85 7.71
N TRP A 307 -2.68 -17.54 7.66
CA TRP A 307 -3.61 -16.91 8.58
C TRP A 307 -5.06 -17.10 8.18
N GLY A 308 -5.32 -17.21 6.89
CA GLY A 308 -6.66 -17.31 6.30
C GLY A 308 -6.93 -16.16 5.35
N VAL A 309 -8.18 -15.75 5.24
CA VAL A 309 -8.61 -14.63 4.37
C VAL A 309 -9.58 -13.76 5.14
N ALA A 310 -9.30 -12.46 5.22
CA ALA A 310 -10.17 -11.48 5.87
C ALA A 310 -11.59 -11.51 5.26
N PRO A 311 -12.66 -11.43 6.06
CA PRO A 311 -14.04 -11.57 5.58
C PRO A 311 -14.56 -10.31 4.88
N ILE A 312 -13.95 -9.91 3.77
CA ILE A 312 -14.18 -8.61 3.10
C ILE A 312 -15.64 -8.43 2.66
N ARG A 313 -16.36 -9.50 2.28
CA ARG A 313 -17.80 -9.40 1.96
C ARG A 313 -18.57 -8.83 3.15
N ARG A 314 -18.29 -9.34 4.35
CA ARG A 314 -18.94 -8.87 5.58
C ARG A 314 -18.54 -7.42 5.91
N TYR A 315 -17.30 -7.04 5.64
CA TYR A 315 -16.86 -5.64 5.82
C TYR A 315 -17.60 -4.70 4.87
N LEU A 316 -17.69 -5.06 3.59
CA LEU A 316 -18.39 -4.26 2.58
C LEU A 316 -19.88 -4.14 2.89
N ASP A 317 -20.53 -5.25 3.26
CA ASP A 317 -21.94 -5.28 3.60
C ASP A 317 -22.27 -4.46 4.86
N ALA A 318 -21.32 -4.39 5.80
CA ALA A 318 -21.42 -3.53 6.99
C ALA A 318 -21.07 -2.06 6.71
N GLY A 319 -20.55 -1.71 5.53
CA GLY A 319 -20.14 -0.36 5.17
C GLY A 319 -18.74 0.06 5.66
N VAL A 320 -17.91 -0.90 6.07
CA VAL A 320 -16.49 -0.66 6.44
C VAL A 320 -15.73 -0.15 5.22
N LYS A 321 -14.84 0.80 5.42
CA LYS A 321 -13.94 1.34 4.39
C LYS A 321 -12.79 0.37 4.14
N VAL A 322 -12.81 -0.30 2.99
CA VAL A 322 -11.79 -1.30 2.63
C VAL A 322 -10.90 -0.79 1.51
N GLY A 323 -9.61 -0.70 1.80
CA GLY A 323 -8.53 -0.51 0.84
C GLY A 323 -7.82 -1.83 0.53
N PHE A 324 -6.75 -1.78 -0.25
CA PHE A 324 -5.96 -2.94 -0.63
C PHE A 324 -4.46 -2.66 -0.48
N GLY A 325 -3.68 -3.67 -0.09
CA GLY A 325 -2.25 -3.58 0.04
C GLY A 325 -1.53 -4.87 -0.32
N THR A 326 -0.20 -4.80 -0.46
CA THR A 326 0.64 -5.97 -0.79
C THR A 326 1.49 -6.42 0.37
N THR A 327 1.59 -5.65 1.44
CA THR A 327 2.56 -5.81 2.55
C THR A 327 4.02 -5.92 2.06
N GLY A 328 4.94 -6.30 2.95
CA GLY A 328 6.35 -6.41 2.63
C GLY A 328 6.70 -7.70 1.88
N SER A 329 7.75 -7.62 1.06
CA SER A 329 8.19 -8.74 0.22
C SER A 329 8.86 -9.89 0.99
N ALA A 330 8.96 -9.85 2.32
CA ALA A 330 9.36 -11.00 3.12
C ALA A 330 8.16 -11.93 3.41
N SER A 331 6.93 -11.39 3.40
CA SER A 331 5.69 -12.14 3.61
C SER A 331 4.81 -12.28 2.37
N ASN A 332 5.12 -11.57 1.28
CA ASN A 332 4.42 -11.68 -0.01
C ASN A 332 5.33 -12.10 -1.17
N ASP A 333 6.65 -11.95 -1.00
CA ASP A 333 7.70 -12.20 -1.99
C ASP A 333 7.66 -11.26 -3.22
N GLY A 334 6.50 -10.76 -3.66
CA GLY A 334 6.32 -9.79 -4.74
C GLY A 334 5.81 -8.43 -4.28
N SER A 335 5.66 -7.51 -5.25
CA SER A 335 4.96 -6.23 -5.07
C SER A 335 3.98 -6.01 -6.24
N ASN A 336 3.37 -7.11 -6.69
CA ASN A 336 2.47 -7.16 -7.84
C ASN A 336 1.02 -7.04 -7.37
N MET A 337 0.49 -5.82 -7.29
CA MET A 337 -0.86 -5.57 -6.80
C MET A 337 -1.95 -6.27 -7.63
N LEU A 338 -1.84 -6.31 -8.97
CA LEU A 338 -2.83 -7.02 -9.81
C LEU A 338 -2.79 -8.53 -9.55
N GLY A 339 -1.61 -9.10 -9.31
CA GLY A 339 -1.47 -10.50 -8.91
C GLY A 339 -2.17 -10.79 -7.58
N ASP A 340 -1.99 -9.91 -6.61
CA ASP A 340 -2.61 -10.04 -5.28
C ASP A 340 -4.14 -9.84 -5.33
N LEU A 341 -4.62 -8.91 -6.15
CA LEU A 341 -6.05 -8.73 -6.41
C LEU A 341 -6.67 -9.98 -7.06
N ARG A 342 -5.94 -10.65 -7.97
CA ARG A 342 -6.36 -11.93 -8.53
C ARG A 342 -6.44 -13.02 -7.46
N VAL A 343 -5.45 -13.08 -6.56
CA VAL A 343 -5.50 -13.99 -5.42
C VAL A 343 -6.74 -13.72 -4.58
N ALA A 344 -7.04 -12.46 -4.25
CA ALA A 344 -8.26 -12.08 -3.54
C ALA A 344 -9.53 -12.55 -4.27
N ALA A 345 -9.64 -12.30 -5.58
CA ALA A 345 -10.78 -12.73 -6.39
C ALA A 345 -11.05 -14.24 -6.31
N LEU A 346 -10.02 -15.05 -6.16
CA LEU A 346 -10.11 -16.52 -6.10
C LEU A 346 -10.26 -17.04 -4.67
N ALA A 347 -9.55 -16.47 -3.71
CA ALA A 347 -9.45 -16.95 -2.34
C ALA A 347 -10.78 -16.87 -1.57
N HIS A 348 -11.63 -15.90 -1.90
CA HIS A 348 -12.93 -15.74 -1.24
C HIS A 348 -14.01 -16.73 -1.72
N ARG A 349 -13.88 -17.28 -2.96
CA ARG A 349 -14.90 -18.15 -3.56
C ARG A 349 -15.21 -19.40 -2.74
N PRO A 350 -14.23 -20.13 -2.18
CA PRO A 350 -14.54 -21.31 -1.36
C PRO A 350 -15.24 -21.00 -0.05
N ALA A 351 -15.11 -19.78 0.48
CA ALA A 351 -15.68 -19.37 1.75
C ALA A 351 -17.10 -18.75 1.62
N ILE A 352 -17.52 -18.40 0.39
CA ILE A 352 -18.80 -17.74 0.12
C ILE A 352 -19.63 -18.67 -0.76
N ALA A 353 -20.73 -19.20 -0.19
CA ALA A 353 -21.58 -20.20 -0.85
C ALA A 353 -22.31 -19.65 -2.09
N GLU A 354 -22.72 -18.37 -2.02
CA GLU A 354 -23.50 -17.74 -3.08
C GLU A 354 -22.59 -17.03 -4.10
N PRO A 355 -22.52 -17.51 -5.35
CA PRO A 355 -21.60 -16.96 -6.36
C PRO A 355 -21.80 -15.46 -6.65
N ASN A 356 -22.99 -14.92 -6.51
CA ASN A 356 -23.29 -13.51 -6.69
C ASN A 356 -22.75 -12.61 -5.58
N GLN A 357 -22.26 -13.19 -4.48
CA GLN A 357 -21.59 -12.50 -3.38
C GLN A 357 -20.07 -12.56 -3.45
N TRP A 358 -19.50 -13.26 -4.42
CA TRP A 358 -18.07 -13.27 -4.63
C TRP A 358 -17.58 -11.86 -4.99
N PRO A 359 -16.45 -11.43 -4.45
CA PRO A 359 -15.89 -10.14 -4.83
C PRO A 359 -15.63 -10.07 -6.34
N SER A 360 -16.22 -9.09 -6.99
CA SER A 360 -16.03 -8.81 -8.41
C SER A 360 -14.70 -8.09 -8.65
N ALA A 361 -14.20 -8.11 -9.90
CA ALA A 361 -13.02 -7.33 -10.25
C ALA A 361 -13.23 -5.82 -9.99
N ARG A 362 -14.44 -5.31 -10.21
CA ARG A 362 -14.76 -3.90 -9.95
C ARG A 362 -14.69 -3.55 -8.47
N GLU A 363 -15.23 -4.39 -7.59
CA GLU A 363 -15.11 -4.18 -6.14
C GLU A 363 -13.65 -4.21 -5.68
N LEU A 364 -12.86 -5.20 -6.15
CA LEU A 364 -11.45 -5.34 -5.78
C LEU A 364 -10.59 -4.19 -6.31
N LEU A 365 -10.78 -3.77 -7.55
CA LEU A 365 -10.09 -2.61 -8.13
C LEU A 365 -10.56 -1.31 -7.45
N GLY A 366 -11.82 -1.22 -7.07
CA GLY A 366 -12.36 -0.13 -6.27
C GLY A 366 -11.70 -0.03 -4.89
N MET A 367 -11.38 -1.17 -4.23
CA MET A 367 -10.59 -1.20 -2.99
C MET A 367 -9.17 -0.68 -3.24
N ALA A 368 -8.52 -1.11 -4.34
CA ALA A 368 -7.15 -0.73 -4.68
C ALA A 368 -7.01 0.71 -5.26
N THR A 369 -8.10 1.43 -5.40
CA THR A 369 -8.16 2.82 -5.88
C THR A 369 -8.86 3.70 -4.86
N ARG A 370 -10.18 3.98 -5.03
CA ARG A 370 -11.00 4.82 -4.15
C ARG A 370 -10.98 4.34 -2.68
N GLY A 371 -11.07 3.03 -2.44
CA GLY A 371 -11.05 2.46 -1.08
C GLY A 371 -9.74 2.75 -0.36
N SER A 372 -8.61 2.50 -1.01
CA SER A 372 -7.28 2.83 -0.48
C SER A 372 -7.09 4.34 -0.29
N ALA A 373 -7.57 5.17 -1.23
CA ALA A 373 -7.52 6.63 -1.08
C ALA A 373 -8.28 7.09 0.19
N ILE A 374 -9.43 6.51 0.49
CA ILE A 374 -10.20 6.78 1.71
C ILE A 374 -9.38 6.37 2.95
N CYS A 375 -8.79 5.18 2.96
CA CYS A 375 -7.93 4.71 4.05
C CYS A 375 -6.78 5.70 4.31
N LEU A 376 -6.14 6.18 3.25
CA LEU A 376 -5.04 7.13 3.37
C LEU A 376 -5.47 8.59 3.63
N GLY A 377 -6.77 8.88 3.66
CA GLY A 377 -7.27 10.25 3.81
C GLY A 377 -6.92 11.15 2.62
N ARG A 378 -6.98 10.61 1.41
CA ARG A 378 -6.66 11.27 0.14
C ARG A 378 -7.91 11.44 -0.73
N PRO A 379 -8.77 12.42 -0.42
CA PRO A 379 -9.97 12.67 -1.21
C PRO A 379 -9.68 13.14 -2.65
N ASP A 380 -8.44 13.51 -2.92
CA ASP A 380 -7.91 13.95 -4.20
C ASP A 380 -7.44 12.81 -5.12
N LEU A 381 -7.42 11.54 -4.64
CA LEU A 381 -6.88 10.37 -5.34
C LEU A 381 -7.95 9.28 -5.56
N GLY A 382 -7.59 8.29 -6.39
CA GLY A 382 -8.33 7.04 -6.55
C GLY A 382 -9.58 7.12 -7.43
N VAL A 383 -9.79 8.24 -8.12
CA VAL A 383 -10.95 8.52 -8.97
C VAL A 383 -10.52 9.27 -10.23
N ILE A 384 -11.11 8.96 -11.39
CA ILE A 384 -10.94 9.74 -12.62
C ILE A 384 -12.16 10.66 -12.77
N ALA A 385 -12.05 11.90 -12.30
CA ALA A 385 -13.09 12.90 -12.39
C ALA A 385 -12.49 14.33 -12.42
N PRO A 386 -13.21 15.32 -12.93
CA PRO A 386 -12.76 16.72 -12.87
C PRO A 386 -12.43 17.15 -11.44
N GLY A 387 -11.29 17.81 -11.26
CA GLY A 387 -10.76 18.24 -9.95
C GLY A 387 -9.87 17.23 -9.23
N MET A 388 -9.85 15.99 -9.65
CA MET A 388 -9.03 14.92 -9.06
C MET A 388 -7.60 14.92 -9.60
N ALA A 389 -6.67 14.41 -8.82
CA ALA A 389 -5.30 14.21 -9.29
C ALA A 389 -5.25 13.34 -10.55
N ALA A 390 -4.46 13.74 -11.51
CA ALA A 390 -4.24 12.96 -12.72
C ALA A 390 -3.24 11.82 -12.48
N ASP A 391 -3.60 10.94 -11.56
CA ASP A 391 -2.94 9.66 -11.29
C ASP A 391 -3.74 8.58 -12.01
N ILE A 392 -3.21 8.10 -13.15
CA ILE A 392 -3.93 7.22 -14.08
C ILE A 392 -2.99 6.09 -14.51
N ALA A 393 -3.52 4.87 -14.55
CA ALA A 393 -2.80 3.71 -15.10
C ALA A 393 -3.62 3.07 -16.21
N CYS A 394 -2.94 2.68 -17.30
CA CYS A 394 -3.58 2.10 -18.47
C CYS A 394 -2.89 0.79 -18.90
N TRP A 395 -3.70 -0.18 -19.33
CA TRP A 395 -3.23 -1.47 -19.82
C TRP A 395 -3.74 -1.73 -21.23
N ASP A 396 -2.88 -2.30 -22.09
CA ASP A 396 -3.24 -2.65 -23.45
C ASP A 396 -4.14 -3.91 -23.47
N LEU A 397 -5.31 -3.76 -24.05
CA LEU A 397 -6.30 -4.84 -24.21
C LEU A 397 -6.04 -5.72 -25.45
N ARG A 398 -5.08 -5.35 -26.32
CA ARG A 398 -4.81 -6.00 -27.59
C ARG A 398 -3.74 -7.10 -27.51
N THR A 399 -3.21 -7.34 -26.32
CA THR A 399 -2.16 -8.35 -26.10
C THR A 399 -2.70 -9.78 -26.26
N VAL A 400 -1.82 -10.71 -26.64
CA VAL A 400 -2.19 -12.11 -26.96
C VAL A 400 -2.88 -12.82 -25.78
N ASP A 401 -2.53 -12.49 -24.56
CA ASP A 401 -3.06 -13.05 -23.33
C ASP A 401 -4.45 -12.51 -22.94
N ARG A 402 -4.96 -11.52 -23.69
CA ARG A 402 -6.30 -10.93 -23.52
C ARG A 402 -7.27 -11.22 -24.68
N ILE A 403 -6.86 -12.05 -25.62
CA ILE A 403 -7.74 -12.47 -26.72
C ILE A 403 -8.93 -13.24 -26.15
N GLY A 404 -10.15 -12.88 -26.60
CA GLY A 404 -11.39 -13.52 -26.16
C GLY A 404 -11.95 -12.97 -24.84
N VAL A 405 -11.35 -11.92 -24.27
CA VAL A 405 -11.90 -11.20 -23.11
C VAL A 405 -13.13 -10.42 -23.54
N HIS A 406 -14.27 -10.68 -22.91
CA HIS A 406 -15.54 -9.99 -23.18
C HIS A 406 -15.79 -8.81 -22.23
N ASP A 407 -15.26 -8.88 -20.99
CA ASP A 407 -15.27 -7.79 -20.01
C ASP A 407 -13.83 -7.37 -19.72
N PRO A 408 -13.40 -6.16 -20.15
CA PRO A 408 -12.02 -5.72 -20.01
C PRO A 408 -11.59 -5.54 -18.56
N VAL A 409 -12.51 -5.24 -17.64
CA VAL A 409 -12.23 -5.07 -16.21
C VAL A 409 -11.98 -6.43 -15.54
N GLU A 410 -12.86 -7.41 -15.80
CA GLU A 410 -12.64 -8.79 -15.35
C GLU A 410 -11.36 -9.36 -15.99
N GLY A 411 -11.14 -9.09 -17.29
CA GLY A 411 -9.96 -9.54 -18.02
C GLY A 411 -8.66 -9.00 -17.45
N LEU A 412 -8.62 -7.75 -16.99
CA LEU A 412 -7.43 -7.20 -16.36
C LEU A 412 -6.98 -8.02 -15.16
N LEU A 413 -7.92 -8.46 -14.33
CA LEU A 413 -7.63 -9.25 -13.14
C LEU A 413 -7.41 -10.73 -13.44
N MET A 414 -8.27 -11.33 -14.26
CA MET A 414 -8.36 -12.78 -14.37
C MET A 414 -7.47 -13.37 -15.48
N THR A 415 -7.04 -12.56 -16.42
CA THR A 415 -6.11 -12.97 -17.50
C THR A 415 -4.78 -12.21 -17.37
N GLY A 416 -3.91 -12.40 -18.33
CA GLY A 416 -2.66 -11.65 -18.46
C GLY A 416 -1.44 -12.38 -17.90
N LEU A 417 -0.46 -12.56 -18.78
CA LEU A 417 0.88 -13.02 -18.43
C LEU A 417 1.71 -11.89 -17.86
N SER A 418 1.43 -10.65 -18.28
CA SER A 418 2.11 -9.46 -17.82
C SER A 418 1.12 -8.50 -17.15
N ASN A 419 1.47 -8.09 -15.94
CA ASN A 419 0.74 -7.05 -15.21
C ASN A 419 1.34 -5.65 -15.45
N ILE A 420 2.26 -5.50 -16.41
CA ILE A 420 2.89 -4.22 -16.72
C ILE A 420 1.87 -3.30 -17.38
N ALA A 421 1.71 -2.11 -16.79
CA ALA A 421 0.90 -1.04 -17.36
C ALA A 421 1.61 -0.43 -18.59
N SER A 422 0.85 -0.18 -19.66
CA SER A 422 1.37 0.46 -20.86
C SER A 422 1.65 1.94 -20.66
N LEU A 423 0.84 2.61 -19.81
CA LEU A 423 0.96 4.02 -19.50
C LEU A 423 0.64 4.24 -18.03
N VAL A 424 1.48 4.99 -17.31
CA VAL A 424 1.20 5.43 -15.94
C VAL A 424 1.51 6.92 -15.79
N LEU A 425 0.56 7.64 -15.22
CA LEU A 425 0.69 9.05 -14.90
C LEU A 425 0.57 9.26 -13.39
N VAL A 426 1.40 10.15 -12.85
CA VAL A 426 1.30 10.65 -11.47
C VAL A 426 1.32 12.18 -11.50
N ALA A 427 0.25 12.80 -11.01
CA ALA A 427 0.05 14.24 -11.12
C ALA A 427 0.20 14.76 -12.59
N GLY A 428 -0.30 13.98 -13.55
CA GLY A 428 -0.24 14.30 -14.98
C GLY A 428 1.14 14.15 -15.62
N GLU A 429 2.16 13.75 -14.88
CA GLU A 429 3.47 13.41 -15.42
C GLU A 429 3.46 11.95 -15.88
N VAL A 430 3.89 11.68 -17.11
CA VAL A 430 4.01 10.34 -17.66
C VAL A 430 5.26 9.68 -17.07
N LEU A 431 5.07 8.68 -16.21
CA LEU A 431 6.15 7.94 -15.56
C LEU A 431 6.40 6.56 -16.19
N VAL A 432 5.42 6.00 -16.87
CA VAL A 432 5.56 4.80 -17.70
C VAL A 432 4.94 5.09 -19.05
N GLU A 433 5.64 4.75 -20.13
CA GLU A 433 5.18 4.83 -21.51
C GLU A 433 5.62 3.59 -22.27
N ASP A 434 4.70 2.99 -23.02
CA ASP A 434 4.92 1.72 -23.75
C ASP A 434 5.48 0.59 -22.85
N GLY A 435 5.05 0.58 -21.57
CA GLY A 435 5.52 -0.38 -20.58
C GLY A 435 6.92 -0.13 -20.01
N HIS A 436 7.53 1.01 -20.32
CA HIS A 436 8.87 1.38 -19.85
C HIS A 436 8.84 2.63 -18.96
N PRO A 437 9.57 2.65 -17.83
CA PRO A 437 9.70 3.86 -17.03
C PRO A 437 10.40 4.97 -17.79
N THR A 438 9.92 6.20 -17.63
CA THR A 438 10.47 7.37 -18.34
C THR A 438 11.62 8.05 -17.61
N ARG A 439 11.70 7.88 -16.29
CA ARG A 439 12.73 8.50 -15.44
C ARG A 439 13.93 7.62 -15.14
N LEU A 440 13.76 6.30 -15.16
CA LEU A 440 14.74 5.34 -14.67
C LEU A 440 14.91 4.19 -15.68
N ASP A 441 16.13 3.67 -15.77
CA ASP A 441 16.41 2.40 -16.43
C ASP A 441 16.19 1.25 -15.42
N PRO A 442 15.19 0.35 -15.61
CA PRO A 442 14.92 -0.76 -14.70
C PRO A 442 16.12 -1.69 -14.49
N ASP A 443 16.93 -1.91 -15.52
CA ASP A 443 18.11 -2.75 -15.43
C ASP A 443 19.19 -2.11 -14.56
N ALA A 444 19.36 -0.79 -14.65
CA ALA A 444 20.28 -0.06 -13.78
C ALA A 444 19.77 -0.05 -12.34
N VAL A 445 18.46 0.12 -12.11
CA VAL A 445 17.82 0.03 -10.78
C VAL A 445 18.07 -1.35 -10.17
N ALA A 446 17.84 -2.43 -10.94
CA ALA A 446 18.03 -3.80 -10.48
C ALA A 446 19.51 -4.10 -10.16
N ARG A 447 20.46 -3.64 -11.01
CA ARG A 447 21.90 -3.78 -10.73
C ARG A 447 22.29 -3.07 -9.44
N ALA A 448 21.88 -1.82 -9.27
CA ALA A 448 22.19 -1.04 -8.09
C ALA A 448 21.63 -1.65 -6.79
N ALA A 449 20.43 -2.23 -6.83
CA ALA A 449 19.87 -2.93 -5.68
C ALA A 449 20.65 -4.21 -5.34
N ARG A 450 21.04 -5.00 -6.36
CA ARG A 450 21.83 -6.24 -6.14
C ARG A 450 23.22 -5.96 -5.53
N GLU A 451 23.85 -4.83 -5.82
CA GLU A 451 25.16 -4.46 -5.26
C GLU A 451 25.13 -4.29 -3.73
N VAL A 452 23.98 -3.95 -3.15
CA VAL A 452 23.81 -3.65 -1.71
C VAL A 452 23.09 -4.74 -0.94
N ILE A 453 22.41 -5.68 -1.62
CA ILE A 453 21.77 -6.82 -0.99
C ILE A 453 22.81 -7.93 -0.80
N PRO A 454 23.01 -8.45 0.43
CA PRO A 454 23.89 -9.58 0.66
C PRO A 454 23.50 -10.77 -0.22
N ALA A 455 24.46 -11.26 -1.01
CA ALA A 455 24.20 -12.35 -1.95
C ALA A 455 23.88 -13.67 -1.23
N TYR A 456 22.83 -14.34 -1.68
CA TYR A 456 22.46 -15.71 -1.31
C TYR A 456 22.88 -16.74 -2.36
N PHE A 457 23.37 -16.29 -3.54
CA PHE A 457 23.81 -17.16 -4.63
C PHE A 457 25.24 -16.85 -5.03
#